data_e551c1c023cce5ce4b22bef67d465b50
#
_entry.id   e551c1c023cce5ce4b22bef67d465b50
#
_cell.length_a   1.000
_cell.length_b   1.000
_cell.length_c   1.000
_cell.angle_alpha   90.00
_cell.angle_beta   90.00
_cell.angle_gamma   90.00
#
_symmetry.space_group_name_H-M   'P 1'
#
loop_
_entity.id
_entity.type
_entity.pdbx_description
1 polymer ?
#
loop_
_entity_poly.entity_id
_entity_poly.type
_entity_poly.pdbx_seq_one_letter_code
_entity_poly.pdbx_strand_id
1 'polypeptide(L)'
;MMPVIGATENASVQPMTRELLHSCRMPATGASALIYRNRRFPRLADMRANRPSDGYEVAMDVDSSGSKCFSFYSSPAEFFSDTYAVVHRNFYEIIPEHQACCLYFDLEHYTVSASEDDKLKTTLIVIEQEGIKRLQIEERHWKSVIILTASRRVQQGFKHSYHLIYPTIGFRRNHGAMRSFARELAAMPELQARGKNGEPISLLDAKVYNRNQAFRLVESWKNVPSDAEHPDMALRFHDGRSHTLQHLLQTVVTRTNEVLQWAPEENAH
;
A
#
# COMPACT_ATOMS: atom_id res chain seq x y z
N MET A 1 -31.83 -46.12 -15.57
CA MET A 1 -31.32 -45.08 -16.51
C MET A 1 -31.07 -43.82 -15.71
N MET A 2 -29.83 -43.54 -15.41
CA MET A 2 -29.41 -42.28 -14.77
C MET A 2 -28.86 -41.36 -15.87
N PRO A 3 -29.11 -40.04 -15.84
CA PRO A 3 -28.55 -39.14 -16.83
C PRO A 3 -27.06 -38.84 -16.51
N VAL A 4 -26.23 -38.88 -17.55
CA VAL A 4 -24.84 -38.49 -17.57
C VAL A 4 -24.75 -36.96 -17.42
N ILE A 5 -24.12 -36.47 -16.36
CA ILE A 5 -23.84 -35.06 -16.18
C ILE A 5 -22.66 -34.70 -17.10
N GLY A 6 -22.94 -33.79 -18.03
CA GLY A 6 -21.95 -33.30 -19.00
C GLY A 6 -20.79 -32.60 -18.31
N ALA A 7 -19.60 -32.86 -18.80
CA ALA A 7 -18.34 -32.17 -18.43
C ALA A 7 -18.44 -30.69 -18.80
N THR A 8 -18.24 -29.81 -17.81
CA THR A 8 -18.05 -28.39 -18.02
C THR A 8 -16.73 -28.17 -18.75
N GLU A 9 -16.79 -27.55 -19.90
CA GLU A 9 -15.63 -27.09 -20.68
C GLU A 9 -14.71 -26.22 -19.81
N ASN A 10 -13.45 -26.66 -19.72
CA ASN A 10 -12.37 -25.85 -19.18
C ASN A 10 -12.22 -24.59 -20.05
N ALA A 11 -12.57 -23.44 -19.49
CA ALA A 11 -12.25 -22.15 -20.09
C ALA A 11 -10.72 -22.07 -20.29
N SER A 12 -10.28 -22.19 -21.53
CA SER A 12 -8.89 -22.07 -21.92
C SER A 12 -8.41 -20.65 -21.58
N VAL A 13 -7.51 -20.53 -20.62
CA VAL A 13 -6.78 -19.30 -20.34
C VAL A 13 -6.05 -18.90 -21.60
N GLN A 14 -6.52 -17.86 -22.29
CA GLN A 14 -5.83 -17.37 -23.48
C GLN A 14 -4.48 -16.76 -23.08
N PRO A 15 -3.36 -17.22 -23.67
CA PRO A 15 -2.07 -16.62 -23.41
C PRO A 15 -2.03 -15.17 -23.90
N MET A 16 -1.52 -14.27 -23.08
CA MET A 16 -1.31 -12.86 -23.45
C MET A 16 -0.55 -12.76 -24.77
N THR A 17 -1.04 -11.92 -25.67
CA THR A 17 -0.37 -11.68 -26.96
C THR A 17 1.01 -11.04 -26.74
N ARG A 18 1.94 -11.31 -27.64
CA ARG A 18 3.34 -10.86 -27.57
C ARG A 18 3.51 -9.33 -27.48
N GLU A 19 2.53 -8.56 -27.97
CA GLU A 19 2.52 -7.09 -27.95
C GLU A 19 2.18 -6.51 -26.56
N LEU A 20 1.24 -7.11 -25.82
CA LEU A 20 0.91 -6.72 -24.45
C LEU A 20 2.06 -7.00 -23.46
N LEU A 21 2.85 -8.06 -23.71
CA LEU A 21 4.04 -8.38 -22.94
C LEU A 21 5.17 -7.35 -23.15
N HIS A 22 5.19 -6.63 -24.28
CA HIS A 22 6.22 -5.61 -24.57
C HIS A 22 6.01 -4.33 -23.74
N SER A 23 4.79 -3.96 -23.41
CA SER A 23 4.50 -2.75 -22.61
C SER A 23 4.86 -2.91 -21.11
N CYS A 24 4.98 -4.14 -20.62
CA CYS A 24 5.38 -4.44 -19.24
C CYS A 24 6.88 -4.74 -19.10
N ARG A 25 7.75 -4.09 -19.87
CA ARG A 25 9.19 -4.34 -19.79
C ARG A 25 9.77 -3.73 -18.51
N MET A 26 10.19 -4.60 -17.59
CA MET A 26 11.23 -4.25 -16.62
C MET A 26 12.61 -4.47 -17.26
N PRO A 27 13.59 -3.62 -16.95
CA PRO A 27 14.99 -3.96 -17.22
C PRO A 27 15.41 -5.03 -16.20
N ALA A 28 15.19 -6.28 -16.54
CA ALA A 28 15.59 -7.41 -15.69
C ALA A 28 16.75 -8.14 -16.34
N THR A 29 17.88 -8.06 -15.68
CA THR A 29 19.01 -8.95 -15.92
C THR A 29 18.83 -10.18 -15.01
N GLY A 30 18.61 -11.37 -15.59
CA GLY A 30 18.67 -12.62 -14.85
C GLY A 30 17.38 -13.46 -14.80
N ALA A 31 17.47 -14.66 -14.24
CA ALA A 31 16.43 -15.68 -14.19
C ALA A 31 15.10 -15.23 -13.51
N SER A 32 15.16 -14.25 -12.60
CA SER A 32 13.97 -13.65 -11.97
C SER A 32 12.97 -13.06 -12.97
N ALA A 33 13.43 -12.57 -14.13
CA ALA A 33 12.58 -11.98 -15.16
C ALA A 33 11.56 -12.97 -15.77
N LEU A 34 11.84 -14.25 -15.73
CA LEU A 34 11.00 -15.29 -16.34
C LEU A 34 9.78 -15.65 -15.49
N ILE A 35 9.95 -15.70 -14.16
CA ILE A 35 8.88 -16.05 -13.21
C ILE A 35 7.79 -14.98 -13.18
N TYR A 36 8.19 -13.70 -13.27
CA TYR A 36 7.27 -12.57 -13.28
C TYR A 36 6.43 -12.45 -14.55
N ARG A 37 6.92 -12.89 -15.70
CA ARG A 37 6.25 -12.68 -17.00
C ARG A 37 4.93 -13.40 -17.12
N ASN A 38 4.75 -14.51 -16.43
CA ASN A 38 3.57 -15.36 -16.58
C ASN A 38 2.37 -14.98 -15.71
N ARG A 39 2.52 -13.97 -14.82
CA ARG A 39 1.47 -13.55 -13.86
C ARG A 39 1.09 -12.08 -13.96
N ARG A 40 1.35 -11.42 -15.09
CA ARG A 40 1.08 -9.98 -15.26
C ARG A 40 -0.13 -9.73 -16.13
N PHE A 41 -1.00 -8.90 -15.61
CA PHE A 41 -2.23 -8.50 -16.29
C PHE A 41 -2.25 -6.97 -16.46
N PRO A 42 -2.61 -6.45 -17.64
CA PRO A 42 -2.65 -5.01 -17.88
C PRO A 42 -3.82 -4.34 -17.15
N ARG A 43 -4.84 -5.11 -16.75
CA ARG A 43 -6.03 -4.61 -16.05
C ARG A 43 -6.30 -5.43 -14.80
N LEU A 44 -6.74 -4.75 -13.75
CA LEU A 44 -7.14 -5.39 -12.49
C LEU A 44 -8.29 -6.39 -12.68
N ALA A 45 -9.25 -6.05 -13.54
CA ALA A 45 -10.38 -6.94 -13.85
C ALA A 45 -9.94 -8.25 -14.52
N ASP A 46 -8.98 -8.17 -15.45
CA ASP A 46 -8.45 -9.36 -16.14
C ASP A 46 -7.69 -10.26 -15.15
N MET A 47 -6.92 -9.66 -14.23
CA MET A 47 -6.26 -10.40 -13.17
C MET A 47 -7.29 -11.12 -12.29
N ARG A 48 -8.34 -10.43 -11.85
CA ARG A 48 -9.37 -10.98 -10.98
C ARG A 48 -10.18 -12.10 -11.63
N ALA A 49 -10.42 -12.02 -12.94
CA ALA A 49 -11.08 -13.07 -13.70
C ALA A 49 -10.24 -14.37 -13.77
N ASN A 50 -8.93 -14.29 -13.54
CA ASN A 50 -7.98 -15.39 -13.70
C ASN A 50 -7.31 -15.83 -12.38
N ARG A 51 -7.66 -15.24 -11.24
CA ARG A 51 -7.08 -15.58 -9.95
C ARG A 51 -8.03 -16.41 -9.06
N PRO A 52 -7.50 -17.19 -8.10
CA PRO A 52 -8.29 -17.72 -7.00
C PRO A 52 -8.94 -16.59 -6.17
N SER A 53 -10.07 -16.88 -5.53
CA SER A 53 -10.86 -15.90 -4.78
C SER A 53 -10.09 -15.21 -3.65
N ASP A 54 -9.13 -15.90 -3.04
CA ASP A 54 -8.34 -15.53 -1.86
C ASP A 54 -6.91 -15.10 -2.17
N GLY A 55 -6.58 -14.87 -3.45
CA GLY A 55 -5.24 -14.44 -3.86
C GLY A 55 -4.86 -13.06 -3.34
N TYR A 56 -3.58 -12.90 -2.96
CA TYR A 56 -2.95 -11.63 -2.61
C TYR A 56 -2.70 -10.80 -3.87
N GLU A 57 -3.33 -9.65 -3.97
CA GLU A 57 -3.30 -8.79 -5.16
C GLU A 57 -2.17 -7.74 -5.06
N VAL A 58 -1.38 -7.63 -6.12
CA VAL A 58 -0.25 -6.70 -6.20
C VAL A 58 -0.31 -5.94 -7.53
N ALA A 59 0.01 -4.65 -7.48
CA ALA A 59 0.27 -3.83 -8.66
C ALA A 59 1.74 -3.43 -8.73
N MET A 60 2.18 -3.09 -9.94
CA MET A 60 3.53 -2.58 -10.20
C MET A 60 3.45 -1.48 -11.27
N ASP A 61 4.19 -0.38 -11.08
CA ASP A 61 4.30 0.66 -12.09
C ASP A 61 5.04 0.09 -13.32
N VAL A 62 4.50 0.37 -14.51
CA VAL A 62 5.05 -0.08 -15.80
C VAL A 62 5.96 0.99 -16.38
N ASP A 63 5.59 2.26 -16.16
CA ASP A 63 6.24 3.43 -16.70
C ASP A 63 6.15 4.63 -15.75
N SER A 64 6.79 5.73 -16.14
CA SER A 64 6.79 6.99 -15.37
C SER A 64 5.44 7.72 -15.37
N SER A 65 4.48 7.32 -16.20
CA SER A 65 3.13 7.90 -16.21
C SER A 65 2.26 7.41 -15.05
N GLY A 66 2.72 6.37 -14.32
CA GLY A 66 1.97 5.73 -13.26
C GLY A 66 1.01 4.64 -13.75
N SER A 67 1.12 4.24 -15.02
CA SER A 67 0.42 3.07 -15.56
C SER A 67 0.86 1.82 -14.79
N LYS A 68 -0.11 0.94 -14.48
CA LYS A 68 0.14 -0.24 -13.65
C LYS A 68 -0.15 -1.53 -14.40
N CYS A 69 0.64 -2.57 -14.08
CA CYS A 69 0.23 -3.94 -14.31
C CYS A 69 -0.05 -4.62 -12.98
N PHE A 70 -0.80 -5.72 -13.02
CA PHE A 70 -1.33 -6.40 -11.85
C PHE A 70 -0.89 -7.85 -11.83
N SER A 71 -0.72 -8.38 -10.64
CA SER A 71 -0.36 -9.78 -10.37
C SER A 71 -1.10 -10.27 -9.15
N PHE A 72 -1.18 -11.60 -8.99
CA PHE A 72 -1.65 -12.21 -7.76
C PHE A 72 -0.69 -13.30 -7.29
N TYR A 73 -0.72 -13.57 -5.99
CA TYR A 73 0.06 -14.58 -5.29
C TYR A 73 -0.88 -15.35 -4.35
N SER A 74 -0.50 -16.53 -3.93
CA SER A 74 -1.30 -17.28 -2.93
C SER A 74 -1.24 -16.61 -1.56
N SER A 75 -0.17 -15.86 -1.27
CA SER A 75 0.02 -15.16 -0.02
C SER A 75 1.04 -14.02 -0.12
N PRO A 76 1.05 -13.05 0.82
CA PRO A 76 2.13 -12.08 0.95
C PRO A 76 3.51 -12.73 1.13
N ALA A 77 3.60 -13.88 1.79
CA ALA A 77 4.87 -14.59 1.99
C ALA A 77 5.44 -15.11 0.67
N GLU A 78 4.59 -15.69 -0.20
CA GLU A 78 5.00 -16.07 -1.56
C GLU A 78 5.48 -14.86 -2.35
N PHE A 79 4.74 -13.75 -2.31
CA PHE A 79 5.13 -12.51 -2.99
C PHE A 79 6.52 -12.03 -2.56
N PHE A 80 6.78 -11.92 -1.27
CA PHE A 80 8.07 -11.45 -0.77
C PHE A 80 9.20 -12.44 -1.09
N SER A 81 8.94 -13.75 -1.02
CA SER A 81 9.91 -14.78 -1.41
C SER A 81 10.33 -14.62 -2.87
N ASP A 82 9.37 -14.46 -3.77
CA ASP A 82 9.61 -14.31 -5.20
C ASP A 82 10.29 -12.98 -5.55
N THR A 83 10.00 -11.93 -4.79
CA THR A 83 10.47 -10.56 -5.09
C THR A 83 11.72 -10.15 -4.30
N TYR A 84 12.19 -10.99 -3.36
CA TYR A 84 13.29 -10.66 -2.47
C TYR A 84 14.57 -10.22 -3.20
N ALA A 85 14.89 -10.87 -4.30
CA ALA A 85 16.09 -10.58 -5.11
C ALA A 85 15.91 -9.41 -6.09
N VAL A 86 14.74 -8.78 -6.16
CA VAL A 86 14.50 -7.66 -7.08
C VAL A 86 15.11 -6.39 -6.49
N VAL A 87 16.13 -5.85 -7.15
CA VAL A 87 16.90 -4.67 -6.68
C VAL A 87 16.05 -3.39 -6.72
N HIS A 88 15.30 -3.17 -7.80
CA HIS A 88 14.42 -2.01 -7.95
C HIS A 88 12.97 -2.44 -7.88
N ARG A 89 12.41 -2.34 -6.68
CA ARG A 89 11.01 -2.70 -6.40
C ARG A 89 10.13 -1.48 -6.60
N ASN A 90 9.02 -1.65 -7.29
CA ASN A 90 8.00 -0.61 -7.48
C ASN A 90 6.59 -1.20 -7.28
N PHE A 91 6.45 -1.97 -6.22
CA PHE A 91 5.25 -2.74 -5.92
C PHE A 91 4.29 -2.00 -4.99
N TYR A 92 3.02 -2.28 -5.20
CA TYR A 92 1.90 -1.79 -4.41
C TYR A 92 1.02 -2.96 -4.05
N GLU A 93 0.58 -3.04 -2.81
CA GLU A 93 -0.53 -3.89 -2.42
C GLU A 93 -1.82 -3.29 -2.96
N ILE A 94 -2.71 -4.12 -3.50
CA ILE A 94 -4.07 -3.70 -3.83
C ILE A 94 -4.96 -4.02 -2.64
N ILE A 95 -5.62 -2.98 -2.12
CA ILE A 95 -6.58 -3.09 -1.02
C ILE A 95 -7.98 -3.05 -1.63
N PRO A 96 -8.67 -4.20 -1.78
CA PRO A 96 -10.03 -4.24 -2.30
C PRO A 96 -11.01 -3.48 -1.40
N GLU A 97 -12.05 -2.90 -1.97
CA GLU A 97 -13.06 -2.09 -1.27
C GLU A 97 -13.68 -2.80 -0.06
N HIS A 98 -13.95 -4.10 -0.22
CA HIS A 98 -14.69 -4.89 0.77
C HIS A 98 -13.79 -5.77 1.65
N GLN A 99 -12.49 -5.69 1.45
CA GLN A 99 -11.55 -6.49 2.22
C GLN A 99 -11.26 -5.82 3.57
N ALA A 100 -11.19 -6.64 4.62
CA ALA A 100 -10.69 -6.21 5.90
C ALA A 100 -9.21 -5.82 5.78
N CYS A 101 -8.80 -4.80 6.52
CA CYS A 101 -7.43 -4.30 6.53
C CYS A 101 -7.04 -3.74 7.90
N CYS A 102 -5.75 -3.68 8.16
CA CYS A 102 -5.21 -2.94 9.30
C CYS A 102 -5.42 -1.44 9.10
N LEU A 103 -5.49 -0.68 10.19
CA LEU A 103 -5.48 0.79 10.12
C LEU A 103 -4.15 1.26 9.53
N TYR A 104 -4.22 2.17 8.55
CA TYR A 104 -3.04 2.78 7.95
C TYR A 104 -3.29 4.23 7.57
N PHE A 105 -2.20 5.02 7.44
CA PHE A 105 -2.24 6.40 6.96
C PHE A 105 -1.06 6.66 6.03
N ASP A 106 -1.26 7.55 5.06
CA ASP A 106 -0.22 8.17 4.24
C ASP A 106 -0.12 9.65 4.63
N LEU A 107 1.08 10.05 5.07
CA LEU A 107 1.39 11.41 5.49
C LEU A 107 2.34 12.06 4.51
N GLU A 108 2.03 13.29 4.10
CA GLU A 108 2.91 14.06 3.24
C GLU A 108 2.87 15.55 3.60
N HIS A 109 4.05 16.16 3.77
CA HIS A 109 4.18 17.61 3.92
C HIS A 109 5.57 18.10 3.50
N TYR A 110 5.73 19.41 3.43
CA TYR A 110 6.96 20.05 2.97
C TYR A 110 7.46 21.07 4.00
N THR A 111 8.80 21.14 4.17
CA THR A 111 9.49 22.08 5.03
C THR A 111 10.69 22.69 4.30
N VAL A 112 11.27 23.74 4.84
CA VAL A 112 12.48 24.35 4.28
C VAL A 112 13.70 23.43 4.52
N SER A 113 13.76 22.74 5.66
CA SER A 113 14.86 21.82 6.01
C SER A 113 14.37 20.55 6.69
N ALA A 114 15.20 19.52 6.68
CA ALA A 114 14.93 18.25 7.35
C ALA A 114 14.77 18.36 8.88
N SER A 115 15.39 19.38 9.48
CA SER A 115 15.36 19.62 10.94
C SER A 115 14.14 20.42 11.40
N GLU A 116 13.36 20.94 10.46
CA GLU A 116 12.32 21.92 10.75
C GLU A 116 11.01 21.33 11.21
N ASP A 117 10.87 20.01 11.39
CA ASP A 117 9.54 19.55 11.77
C ASP A 117 9.45 18.19 12.40
N ASP A 118 8.94 18.20 13.62
CA ASP A 118 8.44 17.01 14.30
C ASP A 118 6.90 16.84 14.15
N LYS A 119 6.34 17.12 12.95
CA LYS A 119 4.90 16.89 12.67
C LYS A 119 4.53 15.42 12.82
N LEU A 120 5.46 14.51 12.57
CA LEU A 120 5.23 13.08 12.77
C LEU A 120 4.82 12.78 14.21
N LYS A 121 5.57 13.29 15.19
CA LYS A 121 5.27 13.06 16.61
C LYS A 121 3.92 13.64 17.04
N THR A 122 3.66 14.89 16.65
CA THR A 122 2.36 15.53 16.90
C THR A 122 1.24 14.73 16.24
N THR A 123 1.43 14.30 14.99
CA THR A 123 0.44 13.50 14.26
C THR A 123 0.14 12.18 14.95
N LEU A 124 1.15 11.46 15.44
CA LEU A 124 0.96 10.21 16.17
C LEU A 124 0.13 10.42 17.45
N ILE A 125 0.40 11.50 18.21
CA ILE A 125 -0.34 11.84 19.42
C ILE A 125 -1.82 12.14 19.09
N VAL A 126 -2.08 12.95 18.06
CA VAL A 126 -3.45 13.31 17.66
C VAL A 126 -4.22 12.09 17.17
N ILE A 127 -3.60 11.24 16.32
CA ILE A 127 -4.23 10.00 15.83
C ILE A 127 -4.58 9.09 17.01
N GLU A 128 -3.68 8.89 17.97
CA GLU A 128 -3.90 8.07 19.14
C GLU A 128 -5.06 8.61 19.99
N GLN A 129 -5.02 9.89 20.33
CA GLN A 129 -6.06 10.52 21.19
C GLN A 129 -7.45 10.46 20.55
N GLU A 130 -7.55 10.82 19.27
CA GLU A 130 -8.83 10.77 18.56
C GLU A 130 -9.27 9.32 18.29
N GLY A 131 -8.34 8.41 18.06
CA GLY A 131 -8.63 7.00 17.91
C GLY A 131 -9.19 6.36 19.17
N ILE A 132 -8.58 6.62 20.33
CA ILE A 132 -9.10 6.18 21.63
C ILE A 132 -10.51 6.72 21.84
N LYS A 133 -10.71 8.02 21.61
CA LYS A 133 -11.98 8.71 21.84
C LYS A 133 -13.09 8.23 20.91
N ARG A 134 -12.82 8.08 19.60
CA ARG A 134 -13.85 7.82 18.59
C ARG A 134 -14.07 6.34 18.31
N LEU A 135 -12.98 5.57 18.29
CA LEU A 135 -13.04 4.14 17.97
C LEU A 135 -13.08 3.26 19.21
N GLN A 136 -12.91 3.84 20.41
CA GLN A 136 -12.87 3.13 21.70
C GLN A 136 -11.83 1.99 21.71
N ILE A 137 -10.74 2.19 20.99
CA ILE A 137 -9.62 1.25 20.91
C ILE A 137 -8.65 1.55 22.04
N GLU A 138 -8.24 0.51 22.77
CA GLU A 138 -7.35 0.64 23.92
C GLU A 138 -5.98 1.23 23.52
N GLU A 139 -5.42 2.08 24.39
CA GLU A 139 -4.16 2.81 24.18
C GLU A 139 -3.00 1.91 23.73
N ARG A 140 -2.89 0.72 24.32
CA ARG A 140 -1.80 -0.22 24.01
C ARG A 140 -1.70 -0.57 22.53
N HIS A 141 -2.82 -0.59 21.79
CA HIS A 141 -2.84 -0.92 20.36
C HIS A 141 -2.30 0.20 19.50
N TRP A 142 -2.40 1.45 19.94
CA TRP A 142 -1.83 2.60 19.23
C TRP A 142 -0.30 2.67 19.31
N LYS A 143 0.30 2.03 20.32
CA LYS A 143 1.77 1.95 20.49
C LYS A 143 2.43 0.95 19.54
N SER A 144 1.66 0.13 18.84
CA SER A 144 2.18 -0.89 17.90
C SER A 144 2.44 -0.36 16.49
N VAL A 145 2.45 0.96 16.30
CA VAL A 145 2.60 1.58 14.98
C VAL A 145 3.93 1.22 14.32
N ILE A 146 3.86 0.81 13.05
CA ILE A 146 5.01 0.67 12.16
C ILE A 146 5.09 1.93 11.31
N ILE A 147 6.24 2.59 11.33
CA ILE A 147 6.48 3.81 10.59
C ILE A 147 7.44 3.49 9.44
N LEU A 148 6.98 3.73 8.21
CA LEU A 148 7.82 3.68 7.04
C LEU A 148 8.04 5.11 6.52
N THR A 149 9.21 5.39 5.95
CA THR A 149 9.55 6.71 5.43
C THR A 149 10.10 6.65 4.01
N ALA A 150 9.76 7.67 3.22
CA ALA A 150 10.38 8.01 1.94
C ALA A 150 10.70 9.52 1.90
N SER A 151 11.00 10.08 3.08
CA SER A 151 11.35 11.49 3.26
C SER A 151 12.68 11.81 2.59
N ARG A 152 12.78 12.97 1.92
CA ARG A 152 13.95 13.32 1.12
C ARG A 152 14.10 14.81 0.82
N ARG A 153 15.30 15.23 0.44
CA ARG A 153 15.49 16.56 -0.18
C ARG A 153 14.75 16.66 -1.51
N VAL A 154 14.23 17.84 -1.77
CA VAL A 154 13.61 18.23 -3.05
C VAL A 154 14.17 19.62 -3.43
N GLN A 155 13.93 20.06 -4.66
CA GLN A 155 14.48 21.35 -5.15
C GLN A 155 14.16 22.54 -4.24
N GLN A 156 13.01 22.57 -3.59
CA GLN A 156 12.54 23.70 -2.77
C GLN A 156 12.42 23.33 -1.28
N GLY A 157 13.35 22.53 -0.76
CA GLY A 157 13.36 22.17 0.66
C GLY A 157 13.41 20.68 0.92
N PHE A 158 12.57 20.21 1.82
CA PHE A 158 12.51 18.83 2.24
C PHE A 158 11.07 18.32 2.22
N LYS A 159 10.88 17.16 1.61
CA LYS A 159 9.61 16.44 1.60
C LYS A 159 9.62 15.40 2.70
N HIS A 160 8.71 15.52 3.64
CA HIS A 160 8.40 14.47 4.61
C HIS A 160 7.33 13.56 4.02
N SER A 161 7.55 12.24 4.08
CA SER A 161 6.62 11.24 3.55
C SER A 161 6.68 9.99 4.41
N TYR A 162 5.57 9.65 5.04
CA TYR A 162 5.47 8.51 5.95
C TYR A 162 4.24 7.66 5.64
N HIS A 163 4.39 6.34 5.76
CA HIS A 163 3.26 5.44 5.95
C HIS A 163 3.23 5.00 7.41
N LEU A 164 2.07 5.13 8.04
CA LEU A 164 1.81 4.60 9.37
C LEU A 164 0.93 3.38 9.23
N ILE A 165 1.30 2.28 9.84
CA ILE A 165 0.55 1.02 9.81
C ILE A 165 0.38 0.53 11.24
N TYR A 166 -0.84 0.23 11.63
CA TYR A 166 -1.21 -0.26 12.95
C TYR A 166 -1.68 -1.72 12.83
N PRO A 167 -0.78 -2.70 12.90
CA PRO A 167 -1.10 -4.10 12.57
C PRO A 167 -2.09 -4.73 13.54
N THR A 168 -2.23 -4.19 14.76
CA THR A 168 -3.14 -4.68 15.80
C THR A 168 -4.53 -4.05 15.77
N ILE A 169 -4.75 -3.02 14.93
CA ILE A 169 -6.02 -2.32 14.78
C ILE A 169 -6.60 -2.64 13.40
N GLY A 170 -7.82 -3.17 13.34
CA GLY A 170 -8.45 -3.58 12.10
C GLY A 170 -9.73 -2.83 11.78
N PHE A 171 -10.00 -2.72 10.49
CA PHE A 171 -11.27 -2.29 9.92
C PHE A 171 -11.81 -3.38 9.01
N ARG A 172 -13.12 -3.63 9.05
CA ARG A 172 -13.77 -4.64 8.21
C ARG A 172 -13.76 -4.28 6.74
N ARG A 173 -13.62 -3.00 6.42
CA ARG A 173 -13.58 -2.46 5.06
C ARG A 173 -12.67 -1.25 5.00
N ASN A 174 -11.84 -1.17 3.97
CA ASN A 174 -11.01 0.01 3.68
C ASN A 174 -11.89 1.24 3.34
N HIS A 175 -12.94 1.02 2.60
CA HIS A 175 -13.87 2.09 2.17
C HIS A 175 -15.13 2.05 3.04
N GLY A 176 -15.29 3.03 3.88
CA GLY A 176 -16.35 3.11 4.89
C GLY A 176 -15.81 3.74 6.16
N ALA A 177 -15.97 3.07 7.30
CA ALA A 177 -15.58 3.59 8.62
C ALA A 177 -14.13 4.09 8.67
N MET A 178 -13.19 3.38 8.06
CA MET A 178 -11.80 3.82 8.02
C MET A 178 -11.63 5.12 7.21
N ARG A 179 -12.28 5.24 6.06
CA ARG A 179 -12.26 6.46 5.24
C ARG A 179 -12.89 7.63 5.99
N SER A 180 -14.04 7.42 6.66
CA SER A 180 -14.70 8.45 7.47
C SER A 180 -13.77 8.92 8.59
N PHE A 181 -13.21 8.01 9.36
CA PHE A 181 -12.27 8.33 10.42
C PHE A 181 -11.06 9.13 9.92
N ALA A 182 -10.42 8.68 8.84
CA ALA A 182 -9.28 9.37 8.26
C ALA A 182 -9.62 10.76 7.73
N ARG A 183 -10.82 10.97 7.15
CA ARG A 183 -11.28 12.28 6.67
C ARG A 183 -11.56 13.24 7.81
N GLU A 184 -12.13 12.77 8.89
CA GLU A 184 -12.37 13.58 10.08
C GLU A 184 -11.05 14.03 10.70
N LEU A 185 -10.06 13.13 10.82
CA LEU A 185 -8.71 13.48 11.24
C LEU A 185 -8.08 14.50 10.28
N ALA A 186 -8.18 14.26 8.96
CA ALA A 186 -7.60 15.14 7.94
C ALA A 186 -8.16 16.57 7.96
N ALA A 187 -9.34 16.78 8.52
CA ALA A 187 -9.97 18.09 8.69
C ALA A 187 -9.51 18.83 9.95
N MET A 188 -8.80 18.18 10.87
CA MET A 188 -8.38 18.79 12.13
C MET A 188 -7.29 19.85 11.93
N PRO A 189 -7.34 20.99 12.62
CA PRO A 189 -6.33 22.05 12.52
C PRO A 189 -4.92 21.58 12.86
N GLU A 190 -4.76 20.68 13.82
CA GLU A 190 -3.49 20.12 14.29
C GLU A 190 -2.79 19.29 13.20
N LEU A 191 -3.57 18.77 12.25
CA LEU A 191 -3.10 17.93 11.15
C LEU A 191 -3.03 18.72 9.83
N GLN A 192 -2.93 20.05 9.91
CA GLN A 192 -2.64 20.89 8.75
C GLN A 192 -1.15 21.19 8.64
N ALA A 193 -0.66 21.29 7.42
CA ALA A 193 0.74 21.58 7.10
C ALA A 193 0.87 22.40 5.83
N ARG A 194 2.10 22.61 5.36
CA ARG A 194 2.40 23.26 4.09
C ARG A 194 2.60 22.22 2.99
N GLY A 195 1.97 22.48 1.86
CA GLY A 195 2.19 21.78 0.61
C GLY A 195 3.47 22.24 -0.10
N LYS A 196 3.70 21.68 -1.27
CA LYS A 196 4.91 21.91 -2.07
C LYS A 196 5.14 23.40 -2.42
N ASN A 197 4.09 24.15 -2.64
CA ASN A 197 4.14 25.56 -3.02
C ASN A 197 3.76 26.50 -1.86
N GLY A 198 3.76 25.99 -0.62
CA GLY A 198 3.41 26.75 0.57
C GLY A 198 1.91 26.83 0.89
N GLU A 199 1.05 26.23 0.07
CA GLU A 199 -0.40 26.15 0.30
C GLU A 199 -0.72 25.29 1.53
N PRO A 200 -1.82 25.59 2.25
CA PRO A 200 -2.27 24.73 3.34
C PRO A 200 -2.77 23.39 2.78
N ILE A 201 -2.29 22.30 3.36
CA ILE A 201 -2.73 20.94 3.03
C ILE A 201 -2.99 20.17 4.32
N SER A 202 -3.82 19.12 4.25
CA SER A 202 -3.85 18.12 5.29
C SER A 202 -2.58 17.27 5.27
N LEU A 203 -2.04 16.96 6.45
CA LEU A 203 -0.95 15.99 6.60
C LEU A 203 -1.36 14.61 6.11
N LEU A 204 -2.63 14.22 6.33
CA LEU A 204 -3.15 12.91 5.95
C LEU A 204 -3.71 12.96 4.53
N ASP A 205 -3.21 12.10 3.65
CA ASP A 205 -3.80 11.92 2.32
C ASP A 205 -5.05 11.02 2.38
N ALA A 206 -6.23 11.66 2.46
CA ALA A 206 -7.49 10.93 2.45
C ALA A 206 -7.82 10.24 1.12
N LYS A 207 -7.03 10.44 0.06
CA LYS A 207 -7.24 9.78 -1.25
C LYS A 207 -6.80 8.32 -1.24
N VAL A 208 -6.01 7.89 -0.24
CA VAL A 208 -5.56 6.49 -0.12
C VAL A 208 -6.67 5.53 0.35
N TYR A 209 -7.89 6.00 0.57
CA TYR A 209 -9.04 5.16 0.97
C TYR A 209 -10.07 5.00 -0.16
N ASN A 210 -9.58 4.88 -1.38
CA ASN A 210 -10.41 4.64 -2.55
C ASN A 210 -10.67 3.14 -2.76
N ARG A 211 -11.64 2.83 -3.64
CA ARG A 211 -11.89 1.47 -4.10
C ARG A 211 -10.64 0.90 -4.78
N ASN A 212 -10.24 -0.31 -4.41
CA ASN A 212 -9.07 -0.97 -4.97
C ASN A 212 -7.80 -0.11 -4.88
N GLN A 213 -7.57 0.44 -3.69
CA GLN A 213 -6.42 1.31 -3.46
C GLN A 213 -5.10 0.56 -3.68
N ALA A 214 -4.22 1.14 -4.48
CA ALA A 214 -2.84 0.71 -4.59
C ALA A 214 -2.01 1.40 -3.48
N PHE A 215 -1.59 0.66 -2.47
CA PHE A 215 -0.79 1.16 -1.35
C PHE A 215 0.65 0.67 -1.48
N ARG A 216 1.62 1.58 -1.51
CA ARG A 216 3.01 1.25 -1.79
C ARG A 216 3.61 0.37 -0.70
N LEU A 217 4.21 -0.75 -1.12
CA LEU A 217 4.86 -1.69 -0.23
C LEU A 217 6.23 -1.17 0.24
N VAL A 218 6.66 -1.66 1.39
CA VAL A 218 8.00 -1.40 1.94
C VAL A 218 9.08 -1.79 0.92
N GLU A 219 10.17 -1.01 0.88
CA GLU A 219 11.28 -1.10 -0.08
C GLU A 219 10.91 -0.88 -1.54
N SER A 220 9.68 -0.46 -1.80
CA SER A 220 9.25 -0.11 -3.15
C SER A 220 9.46 1.38 -3.43
N TRP A 221 9.91 1.65 -4.65
CA TRP A 221 10.12 2.98 -5.20
C TRP A 221 8.82 3.45 -5.86
N LYS A 222 8.61 4.76 -5.96
CA LYS A 222 7.73 5.27 -7.01
C LYS A 222 8.48 5.16 -8.33
N ASN A 223 7.79 4.76 -9.40
CA ASN A 223 8.39 4.79 -10.72
C ASN A 223 8.69 6.24 -11.09
N VAL A 224 9.95 6.60 -11.08
CA VAL A 224 10.42 7.93 -11.42
C VAL A 224 11.03 7.86 -12.80
N PRO A 225 10.90 8.91 -13.63
CA PRO A 225 11.66 9.01 -14.87
C PRO A 225 13.13 8.67 -14.61
N SER A 226 13.79 8.14 -15.63
CA SER A 226 15.14 7.58 -15.65
C SER A 226 16.28 8.47 -15.13
N ASP A 227 15.98 9.64 -14.63
CA ASP A 227 16.92 10.55 -13.98
C ASP A 227 17.25 10.00 -12.60
N ALA A 228 18.10 9.00 -12.61
CA ALA A 228 18.54 8.15 -11.49
C ALA A 228 19.24 8.92 -10.34
N GLU A 229 18.96 10.21 -10.16
CA GLU A 229 19.59 11.05 -9.15
C GLU A 229 19.01 10.92 -7.73
N HIS A 230 17.96 10.10 -7.53
CA HIS A 230 17.31 10.03 -6.23
C HIS A 230 17.23 8.61 -5.66
N PRO A 231 18.35 8.06 -5.13
CA PRO A 231 18.37 6.74 -4.47
C PRO A 231 17.45 6.66 -3.24
N ASP A 232 16.93 7.79 -2.75
CA ASP A 232 16.19 7.88 -1.48
C ASP A 232 14.66 7.82 -1.60
N MET A 233 14.14 7.30 -2.71
CA MET A 233 12.68 7.23 -2.92
C MET A 233 12.03 5.92 -2.50
N ALA A 234 12.81 4.94 -2.08
CA ALA A 234 12.29 3.70 -1.53
C ALA A 234 11.62 3.94 -0.18
N LEU A 235 10.47 3.31 0.04
CA LEU A 235 9.80 3.31 1.33
C LEU A 235 10.53 2.38 2.30
N ARG A 236 11.13 2.90 3.36
CA ARG A 236 11.96 2.15 4.32
C ARG A 236 11.42 2.24 5.74
N PHE A 237 11.81 1.33 6.61
CA PHE A 237 11.56 1.48 8.04
C PHE A 237 12.20 2.74 8.59
N HIS A 238 11.43 3.54 9.31
CA HIS A 238 11.87 4.85 9.84
C HIS A 238 13.00 4.72 10.88
N ASP A 239 12.99 3.66 11.65
CA ASP A 239 14.02 3.36 12.68
C ASP A 239 15.29 2.73 12.10
N GLY A 240 15.41 2.61 10.79
CA GLY A 240 16.58 2.11 10.10
C GLY A 240 16.86 0.61 10.31
N ARG A 241 15.93 -0.13 10.93
CA ARG A 241 16.12 -1.58 11.14
C ARG A 241 16.26 -2.31 9.80
N SER A 242 17.15 -3.30 9.77
CA SER A 242 17.13 -4.30 8.71
C SER A 242 15.86 -5.15 8.84
N HIS A 243 15.24 -5.49 7.70
CA HIS A 243 13.99 -6.21 7.69
C HIS A 243 14.19 -7.71 7.53
N THR A 244 13.42 -8.46 8.29
CA THR A 244 13.17 -9.89 8.08
C THR A 244 11.88 -10.07 7.29
N LEU A 245 11.64 -11.26 6.76
CA LEU A 245 10.35 -11.58 6.13
C LEU A 245 9.16 -11.26 7.07
N GLN A 246 9.29 -11.52 8.36
CA GLN A 246 8.25 -11.21 9.34
C GLN A 246 7.98 -9.70 9.41
N HIS A 247 9.03 -8.85 9.42
CA HIS A 247 8.85 -7.40 9.40
C HIS A 247 8.16 -6.93 8.12
N LEU A 248 8.52 -7.51 6.96
CA LEU A 248 7.84 -7.19 5.69
C LEU A 248 6.36 -7.57 5.74
N LEU A 249 6.04 -8.74 6.27
CA LEU A 249 4.66 -9.22 6.41
C LEU A 249 3.81 -8.32 7.32
N GLN A 250 4.40 -7.71 8.34
CA GLN A 250 3.70 -6.77 9.23
C GLN A 250 3.34 -5.45 8.54
N THR A 251 3.96 -5.10 7.43
CA THR A 251 3.64 -3.90 6.64
C THR A 251 2.52 -4.12 5.61
N VAL A 252 2.03 -5.35 5.46
CA VAL A 252 0.93 -5.69 4.55
C VAL A 252 -0.39 -5.38 5.23
N VAL A 253 -1.10 -4.36 4.75
CA VAL A 253 -2.31 -3.87 5.43
C VAL A 253 -3.52 -4.78 5.25
N THR A 254 -3.57 -5.60 4.20
CA THR A 254 -4.64 -6.61 4.04
C THR A 254 -4.40 -7.88 4.86
N ARG A 255 -3.24 -8.01 5.51
CA ARG A 255 -2.92 -9.11 6.41
C ARG A 255 -3.44 -8.82 7.82
N THR A 256 -4.61 -9.32 8.14
CA THR A 256 -5.33 -9.00 9.39
C THR A 256 -5.19 -10.04 10.50
N ASN A 257 -4.30 -11.01 10.35
CA ASN A 257 -4.10 -12.07 11.35
C ASN A 257 -3.42 -11.59 12.67
N GLU A 258 -2.85 -10.39 12.69
CA GLU A 258 -2.31 -9.74 13.89
C GLU A 258 -3.29 -8.76 14.52
N VAL A 259 -4.47 -8.55 13.93
CA VAL A 259 -5.50 -7.64 14.47
C VAL A 259 -6.05 -8.19 15.78
N LEU A 260 -5.89 -7.42 16.84
CA LEU A 260 -6.35 -7.74 18.19
C LEU A 260 -7.64 -6.96 18.54
N GLN A 261 -7.85 -5.80 17.91
CA GLN A 261 -9.04 -5.01 18.11
C GLN A 261 -9.57 -4.46 16.78
N TRP A 262 -10.88 -4.63 16.56
CA TRP A 262 -11.58 -4.13 15.39
C TRP A 262 -12.29 -2.81 15.73
N ALA A 263 -12.17 -1.83 14.84
CA ALA A 263 -12.94 -0.61 14.93
C ALA A 263 -14.45 -0.91 14.82
N PRO A 264 -15.31 -0.13 15.49
CA PRO A 264 -16.75 -0.24 15.34
C PRO A 264 -17.18 -0.13 13.87
N GLU A 265 -18.13 -0.95 13.44
CA GLU A 265 -18.75 -0.76 12.13
C GLU A 265 -19.62 0.49 12.17
N GLU A 266 -19.56 1.29 11.10
CA GLU A 266 -20.59 2.31 10.90
C GLU A 266 -21.95 1.59 10.82
N ASN A 267 -22.88 2.00 11.71
CA ASN A 267 -24.26 1.56 11.57
C ASN A 267 -24.71 1.95 10.16
N ALA A 268 -25.01 0.96 9.32
CA ALA A 268 -25.58 1.19 8.00
C ALA A 268 -26.95 1.86 8.20
N HIS A 269 -26.98 3.18 8.07
CA HIS A 269 -28.20 3.99 8.03
C HIS A 269 -28.71 4.07 6.60
#